data_d4982cdbb8961cbcd7f928d5bf9686ae
#
_entry.id   d4982cdbb8961cbcd7f928d5bf9686ae
#
_cell.length_a   1.000
_cell.length_b   1.000
_cell.length_c   1.000
_cell.angle_alpha   90.00
_cell.angle_beta   90.00
_cell.angle_gamma   90.00
#
_symmetry.space_group_name_H-M   'P 1'
#
loop_
_entity.id
_entity.type
_entity.pdbx_description
1 polymer ?
#
loop_
_entity_poly.entity_id
_entity_poly.type
_entity_poly.pdbx_seq_one_letter_code
_entity_poly.pdbx_strand_id
1 'polypeptide(L)'
;MLTVDTARIAAPVDRVFRAAEAVERWPELLSHYRWVRMLERRPDGGVVEMAAWRPFGPVGYPTWWVSEMRVDRGAPAVYYRHVRGITTGMDVVWRLEPEGNGTTVTIVHEWSGPRWPVVGGITASWVIGPVFVHGIASRTLAGIKRAVERGESA
;
A
#
# COMPACT_ATOMS: atom_id res chain seq x y z
N MET A 1 -1.95 3.59 16.04
CA MET A 1 -1.44 2.30 15.53
C MET A 1 -0.27 2.58 14.60
N LEU A 2 0.80 1.84 14.73
CA LEU A 2 1.96 1.85 13.83
C LEU A 2 2.21 0.42 13.37
N THR A 3 2.31 0.18 12.07
CA THR A 3 2.75 -1.11 11.52
C THR A 3 3.90 -0.90 10.54
N VAL A 4 4.81 -1.87 10.49
CA VAL A 4 5.96 -1.86 9.60
C VAL A 4 6.05 -3.21 8.91
N ASP A 5 6.04 -3.20 7.60
CA ASP A 5 6.24 -4.37 6.74
C ASP A 5 7.52 -4.17 5.93
N THR A 6 8.41 -5.16 5.92
CA THR A 6 9.68 -5.07 5.19
C THR A 6 9.91 -6.33 4.37
N ALA A 7 10.43 -6.17 3.16
CA ALA A 7 10.89 -7.27 2.33
C ALA A 7 12.11 -6.86 1.49
N ARG A 8 13.00 -7.83 1.26
CA ARG A 8 14.08 -7.70 0.29
C ARG A 8 13.63 -8.24 -1.07
N ILE A 9 13.84 -7.46 -2.12
CA ILE A 9 13.53 -7.80 -3.51
C ILE A 9 14.83 -7.92 -4.29
N ALA A 10 15.03 -9.03 -5.00
CA ALA A 10 16.23 -9.30 -5.78
C ALA A 10 16.19 -8.57 -7.14
N ALA A 11 16.14 -7.25 -7.10
CA ALA A 11 16.15 -6.37 -8.26
C ALA A 11 16.70 -4.98 -7.91
N PRO A 12 17.24 -4.23 -8.86
CA PRO A 12 17.71 -2.85 -8.65
C PRO A 12 16.57 -1.92 -8.20
N VAL A 13 16.92 -0.91 -7.41
CA VAL A 13 15.96 0.01 -6.79
C VAL A 13 15.06 0.73 -7.79
N ASP A 14 15.57 1.16 -8.92
CA ASP A 14 14.82 1.85 -9.97
C ASP A 14 13.73 0.95 -10.59
N ARG A 15 13.99 -0.34 -10.68
CA ARG A 15 13.04 -1.32 -11.20
C ARG A 15 11.91 -1.61 -10.19
N VAL A 16 12.27 -1.77 -8.93
CA VAL A 16 11.29 -1.95 -7.85
C VAL A 16 10.43 -0.70 -7.68
N PHE A 17 11.08 0.48 -7.77
CA PHE A 17 10.40 1.76 -7.63
C PHE A 17 9.38 2.01 -8.75
N ARG A 18 9.72 1.69 -10.01
CA ARG A 18 8.75 1.76 -11.12
C ARG A 18 7.51 0.90 -10.86
N ALA A 19 7.67 -0.31 -10.33
CA ALA A 19 6.53 -1.16 -9.98
C ALA A 19 5.71 -0.59 -8.80
N ALA A 20 6.37 0.06 -7.84
CA ALA A 20 5.70 0.67 -6.69
C ALA A 20 4.92 1.94 -7.06
N GLU A 21 5.43 2.77 -7.98
CA GLU A 21 4.75 3.99 -8.41
C GLU A 21 3.65 3.75 -9.45
N ALA A 22 3.72 2.66 -10.23
CA ALA A 22 2.77 2.31 -11.28
C ALA A 22 1.48 1.69 -10.71
N VAL A 23 0.83 2.37 -9.77
CA VAL A 23 -0.31 1.85 -8.99
C VAL A 23 -1.50 1.41 -9.85
N GLU A 24 -1.73 2.03 -10.99
CA GLU A 24 -2.82 1.66 -11.90
C GLU A 24 -2.65 0.26 -12.51
N ARG A 25 -1.43 -0.25 -12.54
CA ARG A 25 -1.13 -1.62 -12.99
C ARG A 25 -1.23 -2.67 -11.89
N TRP A 26 -1.38 -2.26 -10.64
CA TRP A 26 -1.47 -3.20 -9.53
C TRP A 26 -2.59 -4.24 -9.68
N PRO A 27 -3.78 -3.94 -10.19
CA PRO A 27 -4.80 -4.98 -10.42
C PRO A 27 -4.35 -6.09 -11.38
N GLU A 28 -3.45 -5.82 -12.31
CA GLU A 28 -2.87 -6.82 -13.23
C GLU A 28 -1.81 -7.68 -12.53
N LEU A 29 -1.04 -7.10 -11.62
CA LEU A 29 0.08 -7.73 -10.93
C LEU A 29 -0.32 -8.37 -9.59
N LEU A 30 -1.37 -7.86 -8.96
CA LEU A 30 -1.76 -8.14 -7.58
C LEU A 30 -3.23 -8.57 -7.54
N SER A 31 -3.48 -9.85 -7.49
CA SER A 31 -4.82 -10.45 -7.60
C SER A 31 -5.82 -10.01 -6.51
N HIS A 32 -5.34 -9.44 -5.40
CA HIS A 32 -6.20 -8.93 -4.34
C HIS A 32 -6.69 -7.50 -4.58
N TYR A 33 -6.11 -6.75 -5.55
CA TYR A 33 -6.66 -5.47 -5.98
C TYR A 33 -7.81 -5.68 -6.97
N ARG A 34 -8.91 -4.96 -6.75
CA ARG A 34 -10.10 -5.00 -7.61
C ARG A 34 -10.01 -3.96 -8.71
N TRP A 35 -9.64 -2.75 -8.36
CA TRP A 35 -9.30 -1.66 -9.27
C TRP A 35 -8.41 -0.63 -8.59
N VAL A 36 -7.69 0.11 -9.42
CA VAL A 36 -6.97 1.34 -9.06
C VAL A 36 -7.27 2.37 -10.13
N ARG A 37 -7.66 3.58 -9.73
CA ARG A 37 -8.01 4.68 -10.64
C ARG A 37 -7.39 5.98 -10.17
N MET A 38 -6.67 6.67 -11.05
CA MET A 38 -6.23 8.02 -10.79
C MET A 38 -7.41 8.98 -10.99
N LEU A 39 -7.89 9.60 -9.91
CA LEU A 39 -8.95 10.62 -9.95
C LEU A 39 -8.39 11.99 -10.32
N GLU A 40 -7.16 12.27 -9.93
CA GLU A 40 -6.42 13.48 -10.27
C GLU A 40 -4.95 13.11 -10.52
N ARG A 41 -4.33 13.68 -11.55
CA ARG A 41 -2.92 13.48 -11.86
C ARG A 41 -2.13 14.75 -11.60
N ARG A 42 -0.98 14.57 -10.95
CA ARG A 42 0.02 15.62 -10.70
C ARG A 42 1.39 15.12 -11.17
N PRO A 43 2.39 15.99 -11.41
CA PRO A 43 3.72 15.57 -11.84
C PRO A 43 4.40 14.57 -10.91
N ASP A 44 4.11 14.66 -9.62
CA ASP A 44 4.69 13.84 -8.54
C ASP A 44 3.66 12.96 -7.80
N GLY A 45 2.55 12.60 -8.47
CA GLY A 45 1.52 11.74 -7.87
C GLY A 45 0.10 12.14 -8.25
N GLY A 46 -0.75 12.44 -7.27
CA GLY A 46 -2.14 12.85 -7.48
C GLY A 46 -3.10 12.30 -6.43
N VAL A 47 -4.36 12.10 -6.84
CA VAL A 47 -5.39 11.47 -6.01
C VAL A 47 -5.75 10.14 -6.64
N VAL A 48 -5.63 9.06 -5.87
CA VAL A 48 -5.87 7.69 -6.33
C VAL A 48 -6.99 7.03 -5.53
N GLU A 49 -7.90 6.39 -6.24
CA GLU A 49 -8.93 5.52 -5.69
C GLU A 49 -8.49 4.07 -5.81
N MET A 50 -8.56 3.32 -4.73
CA MET A 50 -8.17 1.92 -4.67
C MET A 50 -9.25 1.07 -4.05
N ALA A 51 -9.41 -0.16 -4.55
CA ALA A 51 -10.26 -1.18 -3.96
C ALA A 51 -9.56 -2.52 -3.97
N ALA A 52 -9.63 -3.24 -2.86
CA ALA A 52 -8.98 -4.52 -2.70
C ALA A 52 -9.87 -5.53 -1.96
N TRP A 53 -9.64 -6.81 -2.25
CA TRP A 53 -10.15 -7.90 -1.44
C TRP A 53 -9.28 -8.10 -0.21
N ARG A 54 -9.92 -8.21 0.89
CA ARG A 54 -9.29 -8.46 2.14
C ARG A 54 -9.57 -9.86 2.62
N PRO A 55 -8.56 -10.63 3.03
CA PRO A 55 -8.81 -11.91 3.65
C PRO A 55 -9.41 -11.73 5.04
N PHE A 56 -10.51 -12.39 5.28
CA PHE A 56 -11.09 -12.59 6.60
C PHE A 56 -11.45 -14.07 6.73
N GLY A 57 -10.51 -14.87 7.26
CA GLY A 57 -10.63 -16.33 7.24
C GLY A 57 -10.77 -16.86 5.80
N PRO A 58 -11.73 -17.74 5.51
CA PRO A 58 -11.97 -18.28 4.17
C PRO A 58 -12.71 -17.31 3.24
N VAL A 59 -13.18 -16.16 3.72
CA VAL A 59 -14.01 -15.22 2.96
C VAL A 59 -13.24 -13.93 2.69
N GLY A 60 -13.30 -13.43 1.45
CA GLY A 60 -12.77 -12.12 1.09
C GLY A 60 -13.77 -11.00 1.44
N TYR A 61 -13.32 -9.94 2.10
CA TYR A 61 -14.10 -8.75 2.39
C TYR A 61 -13.69 -7.60 1.45
N PRO A 62 -14.61 -6.96 0.70
CA PRO A 62 -14.26 -5.85 -0.17
C PRO A 62 -13.94 -4.59 0.65
N THR A 63 -12.82 -3.96 0.35
CA THR A 63 -12.43 -2.68 0.93
C THR A 63 -12.20 -1.64 -0.16
N TRP A 64 -12.35 -0.36 0.22
CA TRP A 64 -12.22 0.77 -0.68
C TRP A 64 -11.69 1.98 0.09
N TRP A 65 -10.81 2.76 -0.56
CA TRP A 65 -10.28 4.01 -0.02
C TRP A 65 -9.81 4.95 -1.14
N VAL A 66 -9.68 6.22 -0.82
CA VAL A 66 -9.06 7.25 -1.67
C VAL A 66 -7.88 7.83 -0.93
N SER A 67 -6.76 7.99 -1.62
CA SER A 67 -5.53 8.56 -1.08
C SER A 67 -5.02 9.72 -1.92
N GLU A 68 -4.49 10.72 -1.26
CA GLU A 68 -3.48 11.58 -1.86
C GLU A 68 -2.17 10.80 -1.95
N MET A 69 -1.59 10.78 -3.13
CA MET A 69 -0.34 10.08 -3.43
C MET A 69 0.74 11.08 -3.83
N ARG A 70 1.93 10.94 -3.26
CA ARG A 70 3.12 11.70 -3.64
C ARG A 70 4.30 10.76 -3.86
N VAL A 71 5.03 10.99 -4.92
CA VAL A 71 6.20 10.21 -5.32
C VAL A 71 7.44 11.07 -5.18
N ASP A 72 8.45 10.58 -4.48
CA ASP A 72 9.77 11.18 -4.39
C ASP A 72 10.76 10.31 -5.18
N ARG A 73 11.29 10.85 -6.29
CA ARG A 73 12.23 10.15 -7.15
C ARG A 73 13.68 10.41 -6.77
N GLY A 74 13.95 11.46 -6.01
CA GLY A 74 15.28 11.80 -5.51
C GLY A 74 15.72 10.90 -4.35
N ALA A 75 14.76 10.57 -3.47
CA ALA A 75 14.91 9.57 -2.42
C ALA A 75 13.77 8.56 -2.59
N PRO A 76 13.99 7.44 -3.34
CA PRO A 76 12.91 6.57 -3.81
C PRO A 76 11.90 6.20 -2.73
N ALA A 77 10.77 6.92 -2.74
CA ALA A 77 9.70 6.76 -1.77
C ALA A 77 8.34 7.10 -2.37
N VAL A 78 7.29 6.44 -1.88
CA VAL A 78 5.91 6.74 -2.23
C VAL A 78 5.13 6.97 -0.95
N TYR A 79 4.42 8.08 -0.90
CA TYR A 79 3.64 8.51 0.26
C TYR A 79 2.16 8.48 -0.09
N TYR A 80 1.34 7.97 0.81
CA TYR A 80 -0.11 8.03 0.71
C TYR A 80 -0.70 8.60 1.99
N ARG A 81 -1.69 9.46 1.83
CA ARG A 81 -2.58 9.88 2.92
C ARG A 81 -4.00 9.51 2.56
N HIS A 82 -4.61 8.64 3.33
CA HIS A 82 -5.98 8.21 3.10
C HIS A 82 -6.95 9.34 3.46
N VAL A 83 -7.66 9.85 2.47
CA VAL A 83 -8.58 10.99 2.61
C VAL A 83 -10.05 10.56 2.62
N ARG A 84 -10.37 9.36 2.11
CA ARG A 84 -11.72 8.76 2.14
C ARG A 84 -11.65 7.25 2.36
N GLY A 85 -12.74 6.69 2.86
CA GLY A 85 -12.86 5.25 3.12
C GLY A 85 -12.65 4.91 4.61
N ILE A 86 -12.63 3.61 4.91
CA ILE A 86 -12.58 3.11 6.30
C ILE A 86 -11.28 3.48 7.03
N THR A 87 -10.21 3.69 6.29
CA THR A 87 -8.87 4.04 6.81
C THR A 87 -8.55 5.54 6.70
N THR A 88 -9.56 6.39 6.58
CA THR A 88 -9.36 7.86 6.52
C THR A 88 -8.48 8.35 7.65
N GLY A 89 -7.49 9.19 7.33
CA GLY A 89 -6.50 9.73 8.25
C GLY A 89 -5.27 8.85 8.45
N MET A 90 -5.16 7.73 7.74
CA MET A 90 -3.97 6.88 7.74
C MET A 90 -2.90 7.48 6.82
N ASP A 91 -1.68 7.56 7.31
CA ASP A 91 -0.49 7.85 6.52
C ASP A 91 0.26 6.56 6.22
N VAL A 92 0.71 6.42 4.97
CA VAL A 92 1.47 5.27 4.50
C VAL A 92 2.71 5.75 3.78
N VAL A 93 3.87 5.19 4.12
CA VAL A 93 5.14 5.51 3.48
C VAL A 93 5.80 4.23 2.99
N TRP A 94 6.13 4.20 1.71
CA TRP A 94 6.99 3.20 1.09
C TRP A 94 8.38 3.79 0.94
N ARG A 95 9.39 3.16 1.52
CA ARG A 95 10.80 3.52 1.34
C ARG A 95 11.52 2.38 0.65
N LEU A 96 12.33 2.73 -0.33
CA LEU A 96 13.09 1.78 -1.13
C LEU A 96 14.57 2.10 -1.00
N GLU A 97 15.34 1.19 -0.43
CA GLU A 97 16.75 1.38 -0.15
C GLU A 97 17.57 0.31 -0.88
N PRO A 98 18.59 0.72 -1.66
CA PRO A 98 19.50 -0.25 -2.27
C PRO A 98 20.21 -1.08 -1.20
N GLU A 99 20.26 -2.39 -1.41
CA GLU A 99 20.96 -3.33 -0.53
C GLU A 99 21.71 -4.37 -1.37
N GLY A 100 23.00 -4.18 -1.56
CA GLY A 100 23.80 -5.01 -2.47
C GLY A 100 23.28 -4.91 -3.90
N ASN A 101 22.93 -6.04 -4.51
CA ASN A 101 22.31 -6.13 -5.84
C ASN A 101 20.77 -6.13 -5.80
N GLY A 102 20.17 -5.92 -4.65
CA GLY A 102 18.74 -5.90 -4.45
C GLY A 102 18.24 -4.60 -3.83
N THR A 103 17.01 -4.61 -3.39
CA THR A 103 16.32 -3.48 -2.78
C THR A 103 15.57 -3.94 -1.53
N THR A 104 15.77 -3.26 -0.43
CA THR A 104 14.93 -3.40 0.76
C THR A 104 13.79 -2.40 0.66
N VAL A 105 12.55 -2.90 0.70
CA VAL A 105 11.34 -2.11 0.71
C VAL A 105 10.73 -2.17 2.10
N THR A 106 10.50 -1.00 2.68
CA THR A 106 9.83 -0.85 3.97
C THR A 106 8.56 -0.05 3.80
N ILE A 107 7.42 -0.62 4.24
CA ILE A 107 6.12 0.05 4.26
C ILE A 107 5.77 0.36 5.70
N VAL A 108 5.57 1.63 5.99
CA VAL A 108 5.16 2.12 7.31
C VAL A 108 3.73 2.64 7.22
N HIS A 109 2.85 2.17 8.09
CA HIS A 109 1.50 2.69 8.25
C HIS A 109 1.38 3.33 9.62
N GLU A 110 0.95 4.57 9.65
CA GLU A 110 0.63 5.31 10.86
C GLU A 110 -0.83 5.75 10.84
N TRP A 111 -1.57 5.39 11.89
CA TRP A 111 -2.99 5.70 11.99
C TRP A 111 -3.45 5.88 13.42
N SER A 112 -4.15 6.98 13.67
CA SER A 112 -4.74 7.30 14.98
C SER A 112 -6.05 6.54 15.27
N GLY A 113 -6.55 5.77 14.29
CA GLY A 113 -7.83 5.07 14.38
C GLY A 113 -8.99 5.83 13.74
N PRO A 114 -10.15 5.19 13.54
CA PRO A 114 -11.31 5.83 12.95
C PRO A 114 -11.85 6.95 13.86
N ARG A 115 -12.16 8.09 13.28
CA ARG A 115 -12.79 9.23 13.99
C ARG A 115 -14.30 9.06 14.15
N TRP A 116 -14.79 7.88 14.39
CA TRP A 116 -16.23 7.62 14.54
C TRP A 116 -16.64 7.69 16.00
N PRO A 117 -17.58 8.58 16.38
CA PRO A 117 -17.96 8.79 17.78
C PRO A 117 -18.90 7.74 18.35
N VAL A 118 -19.34 6.72 17.60
CA VAL A 118 -20.52 5.94 17.97
C VAL A 118 -20.30 4.45 18.21
N VAL A 119 -19.18 3.85 17.87
CA VAL A 119 -18.98 2.41 18.12
C VAL A 119 -17.67 2.19 18.87
N GLY A 120 -17.81 2.03 20.16
CA GLY A 120 -16.88 1.47 21.14
C GLY A 120 -15.41 1.40 20.72
N GLY A 121 -14.63 2.42 21.06
CA GLY A 121 -13.24 2.58 20.67
C GLY A 121 -12.26 1.44 21.05
N ILE A 122 -12.71 0.40 21.74
CA ILE A 122 -11.86 -0.71 22.19
C ILE A 122 -11.89 -1.86 21.17
N THR A 123 -13.03 -2.21 20.63
CA THR A 123 -13.16 -3.33 19.69
C THR A 123 -12.71 -2.97 18.26
N ALA A 124 -12.96 -1.74 17.81
CA ALA A 124 -12.61 -1.31 16.48
C ALA A 124 -11.07 -1.16 16.28
N SER A 125 -10.37 -0.64 17.27
CA SER A 125 -8.91 -0.48 17.21
C SER A 125 -8.14 -1.79 17.32
N TRP A 126 -8.69 -2.80 17.98
CA TRP A 126 -8.02 -4.11 18.15
C TRP A 126 -8.23 -5.07 16.98
N VAL A 127 -9.39 -5.00 16.32
CA VAL A 127 -9.73 -5.92 15.22
C VAL A 127 -9.47 -5.30 13.84
N ILE A 128 -9.72 -4.01 13.68
CA ILE A 128 -9.60 -3.33 12.38
C ILE A 128 -8.17 -2.88 12.11
N GLY A 129 -7.40 -2.50 13.12
CA GLY A 129 -6.08 -1.92 12.95
C GLY A 129 -5.00 -2.89 12.43
N PRO A 130 -4.35 -3.70 13.28
CA PRO A 130 -3.14 -4.43 12.88
C PRO A 130 -3.40 -5.54 11.85
N VAL A 131 -4.45 -6.34 12.05
CA VAL A 131 -4.81 -7.44 11.14
C VAL A 131 -5.28 -6.89 9.79
N PHE A 132 -5.91 -5.71 9.81
CA PHE A 132 -6.46 -5.09 8.62
C PHE A 132 -5.37 -4.53 7.70
N VAL A 133 -4.49 -3.75 8.19
CA VAL A 133 -3.46 -3.06 7.40
C VAL A 133 -2.35 -4.02 6.96
N HIS A 134 -1.86 -4.82 7.88
CA HIS A 134 -0.83 -5.82 7.61
C HIS A 134 -1.25 -6.83 6.52
N GLY A 135 -2.51 -7.25 6.49
CA GLY A 135 -3.00 -8.22 5.50
C GLY A 135 -2.96 -7.73 4.05
N ILE A 136 -3.20 -6.43 3.79
CA ILE A 136 -3.10 -5.85 2.43
C ILE A 136 -1.64 -5.51 2.12
N ALA A 137 -0.93 -4.86 3.03
CA ALA A 137 0.45 -4.42 2.83
C ALA A 137 1.40 -5.59 2.55
N SER A 138 1.37 -6.63 3.37
CA SER A 138 2.21 -7.82 3.19
C SER A 138 1.93 -8.55 1.86
N ARG A 139 0.67 -8.63 1.45
CA ARG A 139 0.30 -9.22 0.14
C ARG A 139 0.74 -8.36 -1.03
N THR A 140 0.59 -7.04 -0.92
CA THR A 140 1.05 -6.10 -1.94
C THR A 140 2.56 -6.20 -2.11
N LEU A 141 3.30 -6.17 -1.00
CA LEU A 141 4.75 -6.27 -1.00
C LEU A 141 5.23 -7.62 -1.58
N ALA A 142 4.63 -8.73 -1.15
CA ALA A 142 4.93 -10.05 -1.68
C ALA A 142 4.58 -10.19 -3.18
N GLY A 143 3.51 -9.56 -3.62
CA GLY A 143 3.09 -9.55 -5.02
C GLY A 143 4.05 -8.75 -5.91
N ILE A 144 4.41 -7.55 -5.50
CA ILE A 144 5.41 -6.73 -6.21
C ILE A 144 6.76 -7.45 -6.27
N LYS A 145 7.19 -8.05 -5.16
CA LYS A 145 8.41 -8.88 -5.14
C LYS A 145 8.36 -9.97 -6.22
N ARG A 146 7.29 -10.75 -6.28
CA ARG A 146 7.14 -11.81 -7.28
C ARG A 146 7.14 -11.26 -8.72
N ALA A 147 6.39 -10.20 -8.98
CA ALA A 147 6.29 -9.59 -10.31
C ALA A 147 7.66 -9.07 -10.79
N VAL A 148 8.34 -8.31 -9.95
CA VAL A 148 9.64 -7.72 -10.29
C VAL A 148 10.73 -8.78 -10.46
N GLU A 149 10.78 -9.79 -9.59
CA GLU A 149 11.78 -10.88 -9.66
C GLU A 149 11.55 -11.80 -10.88
N ARG A 150 10.31 -11.93 -11.37
CA ARG A 150 9.99 -12.65 -12.63
C ARG A 150 10.28 -11.83 -13.88
N GLY A 151 10.63 -10.56 -13.77
CA GLY A 151 10.84 -9.69 -14.91
C GLY A 151 9.55 -9.15 -15.54
N GLU A 152 8.43 -9.27 -14.85
CA GLU A 152 7.17 -8.63 -15.23
C GLU A 152 7.33 -7.12 -14.99
N SER A 153 7.70 -6.40 -16.07
CA SER A 153 7.92 -4.95 -16.01
C SER A 153 6.59 -4.23 -15.86
N ALA A 154 6.55 -3.31 -14.91
CA ALA A 154 5.51 -2.29 -14.86
C ALA A 154 5.66 -1.30 -16.03
#